data_973d44916cd7d667665d341e50683aa4
#
_entry.id   973d44916cd7d667665d341e50683aa4
#
_cell.length_a   1.000
_cell.length_b   1.000
_cell.length_c   1.000
_cell.angle_alpha   90.00
_cell.angle_beta   90.00
_cell.angle_gamma   90.00
#
_symmetry.space_group_name_H-M   'P 1'
#
loop_
_entity.id
_entity.type
_entity.pdbx_description
1 polymer ?
#
loop_
_entity_poly.entity_id
_entity_poly.type
_entity_poly.pdbx_seq_one_letter_code
_entity_poly.pdbx_strand_id
1 'polypeptide(L)'
;MASICLRSCRVQSALRSARNPTTVRSRLPSNIPRRHASTGTGSSTESQAGSGLKTGLYSVALVGSLYVSYLYVTDTRASIHALSPMLMRFAWSDAEDAHHAGTGMMKTLYDLGLHIRERDRTLAEHPALATEVYGMKLSNPIGISAGLDKHADIPDALFALGAGIVEVGGCTPRPQDGNPRPRVFRVPSLDGMINRYGLNSRGADSMAITLRERVRKFARKVGATEQEVLDGEAGVPAGSLLPGRLLAVQIAKNKETDQKDVNAVAQDYVYCVQRLARYADILVVNVSSPNTPGLRDLQATEPLTRLLSAVVQEARKVDRKVAPKVMVKVSPDEEEDAQIEGIVQAVCSSGVDGVIVGNTTNRRTGIVPQGVKLTVKEQKALQETGGYSGPAMYSRTLDLVGRYRKKLDAQTLQTGSAEEAAAIPDVDGSLSGKLHDLIEGKDTPRKVIFATGGITNGEQALKILNAGASVAMVYTGLTYGGPGTITKIKREIKDQA
;
A
#
# COMPACT_ATOMS: atom_id res chain seq x y z
N MET A 1 -11.49 16.92 56.26
CA MET A 1 -11.98 15.92 57.23
C MET A 1 -12.10 14.59 56.54
N ALA A 2 -11.44 13.59 57.16
CA ALA A 2 -11.52 12.15 57.00
C ALA A 2 -11.20 11.58 55.59
N SER A 3 -10.07 11.03 55.32
CA SER A 3 -9.25 9.90 55.88
C SER A 3 -9.82 8.50 55.70
N ILE A 4 -8.94 7.63 55.11
CA ILE A 4 -8.81 6.18 55.35
C ILE A 4 -9.67 5.32 54.39
N CYS A 5 -9.13 4.33 53.62
CA CYS A 5 -8.31 3.20 54.02
C CYS A 5 -7.63 2.48 52.87
N LEU A 6 -6.36 2.21 53.02
CA LEU A 6 -5.55 1.22 52.32
C LEU A 6 -5.95 -0.21 52.70
N ARG A 7 -6.03 -1.14 51.78
CA ARG A 7 -5.73 -2.55 52.07
C ARG A 7 -4.91 -3.18 50.92
N SER A 8 -3.67 -3.43 51.31
CA SER A 8 -2.76 -4.35 50.61
C SER A 8 -3.17 -5.80 50.83
N CYS A 9 -3.13 -6.62 49.83
CA CYS A 9 -3.08 -8.08 49.97
C CYS A 9 -1.80 -8.60 49.34
N ARG A 10 -0.85 -8.92 50.22
CA ARG A 10 0.27 -9.85 49.94
C ARG A 10 -0.29 -11.28 49.84
N VAL A 11 0.15 -12.04 48.84
CA VAL A 11 0.10 -13.48 48.90
C VAL A 11 1.53 -13.99 48.73
N GLN A 12 1.93 -14.74 49.73
CA GLN A 12 3.24 -15.30 49.98
C GLN A 12 3.49 -16.53 49.09
N SER A 13 4.74 -16.68 48.74
CA SER A 13 5.42 -17.86 48.25
C SER A 13 5.25 -19.07 49.15
N ALA A 14 4.98 -20.23 48.58
CA ALA A 14 5.19 -21.52 49.21
C ALA A 14 6.03 -22.45 48.31
N LEU A 15 7.31 -22.52 48.63
CA LEU A 15 8.22 -23.61 48.25
C LEU A 15 7.87 -24.84 49.06
N ARG A 16 7.66 -25.99 48.44
CA ARG A 16 7.89 -27.32 49.03
C ARG A 16 8.33 -28.28 47.92
N SER A 17 9.60 -28.57 47.88
CA SER A 17 10.24 -29.78 48.42
C SER A 17 10.02 -31.04 47.56
N ALA A 18 11.12 -31.45 46.95
CA ALA A 18 11.36 -32.68 46.21
C ALA A 18 11.04 -33.95 47.03
N ARG A 19 10.50 -34.96 46.40
CA ARG A 19 10.64 -36.37 46.82
C ARG A 19 10.98 -37.22 45.60
N ASN A 20 12.14 -37.85 45.66
CA ASN A 20 12.60 -38.92 44.78
C ASN A 20 11.67 -40.13 44.84
N PRO A 21 11.36 -40.80 43.74
CA PRO A 21 10.85 -42.14 43.77
C PRO A 21 11.99 -43.18 43.69
N THR A 22 11.96 -44.04 44.62
CA THR A 22 12.72 -45.29 44.82
C THR A 22 12.77 -46.16 43.57
N THR A 23 13.98 -46.61 43.28
CA THR A 23 14.30 -47.68 42.34
C THR A 23 13.70 -49.03 42.78
N VAL A 24 12.79 -49.55 41.97
CA VAL A 24 12.36 -50.97 42.09
C VAL A 24 13.22 -51.81 41.14
N ARG A 25 14.12 -52.61 41.73
CA ARG A 25 14.83 -53.71 41.05
C ARG A 25 13.87 -54.87 40.85
N SER A 26 13.43 -55.13 39.61
CA SER A 26 12.87 -56.43 39.22
C SER A 26 13.98 -57.36 38.75
N ARG A 27 14.15 -58.45 39.48
CA ARG A 27 15.02 -59.62 39.10
C ARG A 27 14.29 -60.37 37.97
N LEU A 28 14.95 -60.50 36.80
CA LEU A 28 14.58 -61.45 35.76
C LEU A 28 15.43 -62.75 35.94
N PRO A 29 14.84 -63.94 35.75
CA PRO A 29 15.57 -65.21 35.88
C PRO A 29 16.44 -65.48 34.64
N SER A 30 17.67 -65.92 34.92
CA SER A 30 18.63 -66.37 33.95
C SER A 30 18.29 -67.79 33.48
N ASN A 31 17.88 -67.93 32.20
CA ASN A 31 18.05 -69.21 31.49
C ASN A 31 18.03 -68.92 29.97
N ILE A 32 19.22 -68.82 29.43
CA ILE A 32 19.42 -68.81 27.96
C ILE A 32 20.45 -69.90 27.65
N PRO A 33 20.15 -70.93 26.84
CA PRO A 33 21.10 -71.93 26.43
C PRO A 33 22.14 -71.31 25.46
N ARG A 34 23.40 -71.57 25.78
CA ARG A 34 24.56 -71.29 24.91
C ARG A 34 24.45 -72.09 23.63
N ARG A 35 24.28 -71.39 22.49
CA ARG A 35 24.59 -71.94 21.17
C ARG A 35 26.02 -71.60 20.80
N HIS A 36 26.75 -72.62 20.36
CA HIS A 36 28.13 -72.50 19.89
C HIS A 36 28.27 -71.58 18.71
N ALA A 37 29.22 -70.66 18.78
CA ALA A 37 29.62 -69.79 17.65
C ALA A 37 30.42 -70.66 16.66
N SER A 38 29.94 -70.73 15.41
CA SER A 38 30.77 -71.14 14.32
C SER A 38 31.53 -69.94 13.82
N THR A 39 32.81 -70.02 13.80
CA THR A 39 33.74 -69.06 13.19
C THR A 39 33.57 -69.09 11.69
N GLY A 40 32.85 -68.07 11.13
CA GLY A 40 32.84 -67.79 9.73
C GLY A 40 33.54 -66.41 9.54
N THR A 41 34.80 -66.42 9.17
CA THR A 41 35.53 -65.29 8.68
C THR A 41 34.97 -64.90 7.34
N GLY A 42 34.21 -63.80 7.31
CA GLY A 42 33.72 -63.17 6.09
C GLY A 42 33.74 -61.67 6.32
N SER A 43 34.80 -61.01 5.84
CA SER A 43 34.97 -59.58 5.82
C SER A 43 33.89 -58.94 4.91
N SER A 44 33.01 -58.16 5.51
CA SER A 44 32.11 -57.25 4.79
C SER A 44 32.13 -55.86 5.40
N THR A 45 33.34 -55.26 5.49
CA THR A 45 33.54 -53.90 5.96
C THR A 45 33.41 -52.87 4.81
N GLU A 46 33.13 -53.27 3.58
CA GLU A 46 33.04 -52.35 2.42
C GLU A 46 31.66 -51.76 2.13
N SER A 47 30.56 -52.26 2.72
CA SER A 47 29.22 -51.76 2.33
C SER A 47 28.64 -50.63 3.18
N GLN A 48 29.17 -50.42 4.42
CA GLN A 48 28.61 -49.37 5.30
C GLN A 48 29.12 -47.97 5.00
N ALA A 49 30.36 -47.80 4.55
CA ALA A 49 30.93 -46.49 4.21
C ALA A 49 30.27 -45.91 2.92
N GLY A 50 29.93 -46.77 1.96
CA GLY A 50 29.25 -46.37 0.72
C GLY A 50 27.78 -45.97 0.91
N SER A 51 27.10 -46.53 1.89
CA SER A 51 25.69 -46.18 2.17
C SER A 51 25.57 -44.81 2.88
N GLY A 52 26.47 -44.50 3.82
CA GLY A 52 26.50 -43.21 4.52
C GLY A 52 26.81 -42.05 3.56
N LEU A 53 27.75 -42.24 2.63
CA LEU A 53 28.06 -41.21 1.64
C LEU A 53 26.90 -40.96 0.67
N LYS A 54 26.22 -42.00 0.21
CA LYS A 54 25.02 -41.89 -0.63
C LYS A 54 23.88 -41.18 0.10
N THR A 55 23.60 -41.53 1.34
CA THR A 55 22.59 -40.89 2.17
C THR A 55 22.92 -39.42 2.40
N GLY A 56 24.18 -39.07 2.67
CA GLY A 56 24.65 -37.67 2.76
C GLY A 56 24.43 -36.90 1.48
N LEU A 57 24.78 -37.48 0.33
CA LEU A 57 24.57 -36.87 -1.00
C LEU A 57 23.08 -36.65 -1.29
N TYR A 58 22.22 -37.62 -1.03
CA TYR A 58 20.76 -37.47 -1.20
C TYR A 58 20.18 -36.42 -0.27
N SER A 59 20.65 -36.32 0.96
CA SER A 59 20.22 -35.28 1.92
C SER A 59 20.60 -33.89 1.42
N VAL A 60 21.82 -33.70 0.95
CA VAL A 60 22.28 -32.41 0.36
C VAL A 60 21.50 -32.08 -0.91
N ALA A 61 21.26 -33.05 -1.77
CA ALA A 61 20.46 -32.84 -3.02
C ALA A 61 19.00 -32.47 -2.67
N LEU A 62 18.39 -33.11 -1.68
CA LEU A 62 17.04 -32.81 -1.23
C LEU A 62 16.96 -31.40 -0.63
N VAL A 63 17.87 -31.02 0.28
CA VAL A 63 17.91 -29.69 0.87
C VAL A 63 18.16 -28.63 -0.20
N GLY A 64 19.08 -28.89 -1.13
CA GLY A 64 19.35 -28.02 -2.28
C GLY A 64 18.11 -27.84 -3.16
N SER A 65 17.41 -28.92 -3.49
CA SER A 65 16.17 -28.88 -4.27
C SER A 65 15.06 -28.10 -3.56
N LEU A 66 14.86 -28.33 -2.25
CA LEU A 66 13.89 -27.57 -1.45
C LEU A 66 14.25 -26.09 -1.40
N TYR A 67 15.52 -25.75 -1.27
CA TYR A 67 15.98 -24.36 -1.29
C TYR A 67 15.76 -23.67 -2.63
N VAL A 68 16.09 -24.33 -3.74
CA VAL A 68 15.83 -23.81 -5.11
C VAL A 68 14.33 -23.64 -5.33
N SER A 69 13.51 -24.61 -4.91
CA SER A 69 12.05 -24.54 -4.97
C SER A 69 11.52 -23.36 -4.15
N TYR A 70 12.05 -23.14 -2.96
CA TYR A 70 11.72 -21.98 -2.11
C TYR A 70 12.06 -20.67 -2.82
N LEU A 71 13.26 -20.54 -3.39
CA LEU A 71 13.69 -19.35 -4.11
C LEU A 71 12.76 -19.08 -5.29
N TYR A 72 12.39 -20.10 -6.05
CA TYR A 72 11.49 -19.99 -7.19
C TYR A 72 10.09 -19.56 -6.78
N VAL A 73 9.45 -20.28 -5.84
CA VAL A 73 8.06 -20.01 -5.43
C VAL A 73 7.92 -18.65 -4.74
N THR A 74 8.98 -18.16 -4.09
CA THR A 74 8.96 -16.84 -3.44
C THR A 74 9.48 -15.69 -4.33
N ASP A 75 9.78 -15.94 -5.61
CA ASP A 75 10.18 -14.90 -6.57
C ASP A 75 8.95 -14.40 -7.35
N THR A 76 8.74 -13.08 -7.42
CA THR A 76 7.66 -12.46 -8.22
C THR A 76 7.67 -12.87 -9.69
N ARG A 77 8.81 -13.31 -10.23
CA ARG A 77 8.99 -13.75 -11.63
C ARG A 77 8.51 -15.17 -11.90
N ALA A 78 8.21 -15.94 -10.86
CA ALA A 78 7.81 -17.33 -11.04
C ALA A 78 6.50 -17.44 -11.83
N SER A 79 6.51 -18.22 -12.92
CA SER A 79 5.36 -18.37 -13.82
C SER A 79 4.11 -18.94 -13.12
N ILE A 80 4.29 -19.70 -12.03
CA ILE A 80 3.19 -20.24 -11.23
C ILE A 80 2.29 -19.12 -10.66
N HIS A 81 2.82 -17.92 -10.46
CA HIS A 81 2.05 -16.79 -9.92
C HIS A 81 0.99 -16.28 -10.89
N ALA A 82 1.11 -16.52 -12.19
CA ALA A 82 0.08 -16.20 -13.17
C ALA A 82 -1.22 -17.02 -12.93
N LEU A 83 -1.11 -18.18 -12.29
CA LEU A 83 -2.26 -19.03 -11.96
C LEU A 83 -2.96 -18.57 -10.65
N SER A 84 -2.28 -17.83 -9.78
CA SER A 84 -2.80 -17.48 -8.47
C SER A 84 -4.16 -16.74 -8.50
N PRO A 85 -4.41 -15.74 -9.38
CA PRO A 85 -5.71 -15.09 -9.46
C PRO A 85 -6.84 -16.03 -9.93
N MET A 86 -6.51 -16.96 -10.83
CA MET A 86 -7.47 -17.96 -11.31
C MET A 86 -7.84 -18.97 -10.21
N LEU A 87 -6.85 -19.46 -9.46
CA LEU A 87 -7.04 -20.36 -8.33
C LEU A 87 -7.85 -19.70 -7.20
N MET A 88 -7.57 -18.43 -6.90
CA MET A 88 -8.35 -17.65 -5.94
C MET A 88 -9.81 -17.49 -6.37
N ARG A 89 -10.07 -17.24 -7.65
CA ARG A 89 -11.45 -17.15 -8.19
C ARG A 89 -12.19 -18.49 -8.15
N PHE A 90 -11.46 -19.58 -8.35
CA PHE A 90 -12.03 -20.93 -8.26
C PHE A 90 -12.33 -21.32 -6.81
N ALA A 91 -11.42 -21.06 -5.88
CA ALA A 91 -11.58 -21.43 -4.47
C ALA A 91 -12.64 -20.57 -3.73
N TRP A 92 -12.79 -19.30 -4.10
CA TRP A 92 -13.74 -18.37 -3.49
C TRP A 92 -14.63 -17.74 -4.55
N SER A 93 -15.91 -18.14 -4.58
CA SER A 93 -16.91 -17.60 -5.49
C SER A 93 -17.22 -16.13 -5.20
N ASP A 94 -17.28 -15.74 -3.93
CA ASP A 94 -17.42 -14.36 -3.50
C ASP A 94 -16.09 -13.61 -3.62
N ALA A 95 -16.13 -12.38 -4.17
CA ALA A 95 -14.93 -11.61 -4.42
C ALA A 95 -14.34 -10.99 -3.16
N GLU A 96 -15.19 -10.65 -2.19
CA GLU A 96 -14.76 -10.08 -0.91
C GLU A 96 -14.13 -11.16 -0.03
N ASP A 97 -14.69 -12.37 0.00
CA ASP A 97 -14.11 -13.50 0.74
C ASP A 97 -12.74 -13.88 0.16
N ALA A 98 -12.59 -13.87 -1.18
CA ALA A 98 -11.29 -14.06 -1.81
C ALA A 98 -10.28 -12.96 -1.42
N HIS A 99 -10.72 -11.71 -1.32
CA HIS A 99 -9.87 -10.61 -0.87
C HIS A 99 -9.39 -10.82 0.57
N HIS A 100 -10.29 -11.18 1.48
CA HIS A 100 -9.93 -11.48 2.88
C HIS A 100 -8.98 -12.68 2.99
N ALA A 101 -9.25 -13.75 2.25
CA ALA A 101 -8.38 -14.92 2.20
C ALA A 101 -6.99 -14.57 1.66
N GLY A 102 -6.92 -13.81 0.57
CA GLY A 102 -5.67 -13.38 -0.06
C GLY A 102 -4.82 -12.49 0.86
N THR A 103 -5.41 -11.50 1.50
CA THR A 103 -4.70 -10.62 2.44
C THR A 103 -4.25 -11.37 3.69
N GLY A 104 -5.09 -12.26 4.24
CA GLY A 104 -4.72 -13.14 5.35
C GLY A 104 -3.56 -14.08 5.01
N MET A 105 -3.57 -14.67 3.82
CA MET A 105 -2.50 -15.52 3.32
C MET A 105 -1.19 -14.71 3.14
N MET A 106 -1.25 -13.53 2.53
CA MET A 106 -0.07 -12.67 2.37
C MET A 106 0.54 -12.29 3.71
N LYS A 107 -0.28 -11.96 4.71
CA LYS A 107 0.18 -11.67 6.07
C LYS A 107 0.88 -12.86 6.69
N THR A 108 0.25 -14.03 6.68
CA THR A 108 0.80 -15.25 7.25
C THR A 108 2.13 -15.65 6.59
N LEU A 109 2.18 -15.62 5.26
CA LEU A 109 3.42 -15.93 4.52
C LEU A 109 4.53 -14.90 4.81
N TYR A 110 4.17 -13.62 5.00
CA TYR A 110 5.13 -12.59 5.38
C TYR A 110 5.71 -12.85 6.77
N ASP A 111 4.86 -13.14 7.76
CA ASP A 111 5.26 -13.41 9.14
C ASP A 111 6.14 -14.67 9.24
N LEU A 112 5.92 -15.67 8.37
CA LEU A 112 6.74 -16.89 8.27
C LEU A 112 8.02 -16.72 7.42
N GLY A 113 8.23 -15.57 6.77
CA GLY A 113 9.37 -15.36 5.85
C GLY A 113 9.25 -16.09 4.50
N LEU A 114 8.07 -16.63 4.20
CA LEU A 114 7.75 -17.39 2.97
C LEU A 114 7.04 -16.55 1.92
N HIS A 115 6.94 -15.23 2.12
CA HIS A 115 6.23 -14.32 1.24
C HIS A 115 6.90 -14.20 -0.13
N ILE A 116 6.08 -13.92 -1.13
CA ILE A 116 6.51 -13.58 -2.48
C ILE A 116 7.20 -12.21 -2.44
N ARG A 117 8.37 -12.10 -3.07
CA ARG A 117 9.18 -10.88 -3.09
C ARG A 117 9.90 -10.70 -4.41
N GLU A 118 10.16 -9.47 -4.76
CA GLU A 118 11.05 -9.15 -5.88
C GLU A 118 12.50 -9.51 -5.50
N ARG A 119 13.08 -10.44 -6.26
CA ARG A 119 14.47 -10.89 -6.07
C ARG A 119 15.42 -10.33 -7.12
N ASP A 120 14.89 -9.64 -8.13
CA ASP A 120 15.66 -9.06 -9.21
C ASP A 120 16.29 -7.72 -8.80
N ARG A 121 17.52 -7.78 -8.31
CA ARG A 121 18.28 -6.58 -7.90
C ARG A 121 18.51 -5.62 -9.06
N THR A 122 18.61 -6.12 -10.29
CA THR A 122 18.82 -5.29 -11.48
C THR A 122 17.62 -4.39 -11.77
N LEU A 123 16.41 -4.77 -11.35
CA LEU A 123 15.22 -3.94 -11.42
C LEU A 123 15.06 -3.05 -10.19
N ALA A 124 15.43 -3.55 -9.01
CA ALA A 124 15.28 -2.80 -7.76
C ALA A 124 16.12 -1.52 -7.72
N GLU A 125 17.29 -1.52 -8.37
CA GLU A 125 18.27 -0.43 -8.33
C GLU A 125 18.51 0.20 -9.72
N HIS A 126 17.64 -0.07 -10.71
CA HIS A 126 17.85 0.39 -12.09
C HIS A 126 17.68 1.92 -12.20
N PRO A 127 18.69 2.67 -12.71
CA PRO A 127 18.61 4.13 -12.78
C PRO A 127 17.42 4.67 -13.59
N ALA A 128 17.05 4.01 -14.69
CA ALA A 128 15.91 4.41 -15.52
C ALA A 128 14.54 4.25 -14.82
N LEU A 129 14.46 3.51 -13.71
CA LEU A 129 13.27 3.37 -12.89
C LEU A 129 13.25 4.36 -11.72
N ALA A 130 14.41 4.93 -11.35
CA ALA A 130 14.48 5.89 -10.26
C ALA A 130 13.70 7.15 -10.62
N THR A 131 12.92 7.66 -9.68
CA THR A 131 12.19 8.92 -9.82
C THR A 131 12.30 9.73 -8.54
N GLU A 132 12.01 11.02 -8.61
CA GLU A 132 11.98 11.89 -7.45
C GLU A 132 10.55 12.32 -7.15
N VAL A 133 10.17 12.22 -5.88
CA VAL A 133 8.86 12.64 -5.38
C VAL A 133 9.06 13.39 -4.07
N TYR A 134 8.66 14.64 -4.01
CA TYR A 134 8.82 15.52 -2.83
C TYR A 134 10.27 15.68 -2.35
N GLY A 135 11.24 15.72 -3.26
CA GLY A 135 12.66 15.78 -2.93
C GLY A 135 13.25 14.44 -2.45
N MET A 136 12.44 13.37 -2.41
CA MET A 136 12.88 12.03 -2.04
C MET A 136 13.05 11.14 -3.26
N LYS A 137 14.22 10.50 -3.36
CA LYS A 137 14.51 9.54 -4.42
C LYS A 137 13.75 8.23 -4.17
N LEU A 138 12.86 7.86 -5.09
CA LEU A 138 12.17 6.57 -5.10
C LEU A 138 12.89 5.56 -5.99
N SER A 139 12.83 4.30 -5.59
CA SER A 139 13.41 3.18 -6.35
C SER A 139 12.71 2.94 -7.69
N ASN A 140 11.43 3.27 -7.80
CA ASN A 140 10.64 3.17 -9.03
C ASN A 140 9.30 3.94 -8.92
N PRO A 141 8.69 4.32 -10.07
CA PRO A 141 7.46 5.11 -10.11
C PRO A 141 6.17 4.26 -10.08
N ILE A 142 6.23 3.00 -9.65
CA ILE A 142 5.05 2.13 -9.62
C ILE A 142 4.51 1.99 -8.22
N GLY A 143 3.21 2.30 -8.06
CA GLY A 143 2.52 2.24 -6.78
C GLY A 143 1.37 1.23 -6.75
N ILE A 144 0.97 0.83 -5.54
CA ILE A 144 -0.22 0.04 -5.27
C ILE A 144 -1.27 0.96 -4.66
N SER A 145 -2.46 1.04 -5.28
CA SER A 145 -3.57 1.89 -4.82
C SER A 145 -4.26 1.32 -3.60
N ALA A 146 -4.86 2.22 -2.80
CA ALA A 146 -5.68 1.88 -1.64
C ALA A 146 -6.84 0.92 -1.95
N GLY A 147 -7.27 0.22 -0.91
CA GLY A 147 -8.38 -0.74 -0.96
C GLY A 147 -7.91 -2.20 -1.00
N LEU A 148 -6.67 -2.49 -1.39
CA LEU A 148 -6.09 -3.83 -1.28
C LEU A 148 -5.75 -4.13 0.19
N ASP A 149 -5.06 -3.22 0.84
CA ASP A 149 -4.84 -3.24 2.29
C ASP A 149 -5.64 -2.11 2.96
N LYS A 150 -6.81 -2.44 3.49
CA LYS A 150 -7.73 -1.46 4.07
C LYS A 150 -7.34 -1.02 5.48
N HIS A 151 -6.53 -1.80 6.17
CA HIS A 151 -6.28 -1.66 7.60
C HIS A 151 -4.80 -1.56 7.95
N ALA A 152 -3.93 -1.44 6.96
CA ALA A 152 -2.47 -1.48 7.09
C ALA A 152 -1.95 -2.81 7.71
N ASP A 153 -2.63 -3.92 7.40
CA ASP A 153 -2.27 -5.25 7.88
C ASP A 153 -1.08 -5.87 7.13
N ILE A 154 -0.86 -5.46 5.85
CA ILE A 154 0.12 -6.09 4.94
C ILE A 154 1.00 -5.11 4.14
N PRO A 155 1.29 -3.87 4.59
CA PRO A 155 2.07 -2.93 3.78
C PRO A 155 3.44 -3.47 3.42
N ASP A 156 4.12 -4.16 4.34
CA ASP A 156 5.46 -4.73 4.10
C ASP A 156 5.44 -5.87 3.08
N ALA A 157 4.39 -6.70 3.08
CA ALA A 157 4.18 -7.72 2.07
C ALA A 157 3.93 -7.13 0.68
N LEU A 158 3.21 -5.99 0.60
CA LEU A 158 2.99 -5.26 -0.63
C LEU A 158 4.28 -4.58 -1.14
N PHE A 159 5.07 -3.98 -0.26
CA PHE A 159 6.39 -3.46 -0.61
C PHE A 159 7.33 -4.57 -1.12
N ALA A 160 7.24 -5.76 -0.56
CA ALA A 160 8.05 -6.90 -1.01
C ALA A 160 7.77 -7.27 -2.46
N LEU A 161 6.58 -7.00 -3.02
CA LEU A 161 6.27 -7.18 -4.44
C LEU A 161 7.02 -6.21 -5.38
N GLY A 162 7.75 -5.24 -4.82
CA GLY A 162 8.60 -4.32 -5.58
C GLY A 162 8.03 -2.91 -5.80
N ALA A 163 6.87 -2.57 -5.23
CA ALA A 163 6.28 -1.25 -5.38
C ALA A 163 7.12 -0.13 -4.74
N GLY A 164 7.26 1.02 -5.39
CA GLY A 164 7.87 2.21 -4.84
C GLY A 164 6.95 2.92 -3.84
N ILE A 165 5.63 2.87 -4.07
CA ILE A 165 4.62 3.42 -3.17
C ILE A 165 3.56 2.37 -2.86
N VAL A 166 3.13 2.31 -1.61
CA VAL A 166 1.96 1.52 -1.17
C VAL A 166 0.97 2.46 -0.51
N GLU A 167 -0.27 2.51 -1.03
CA GLU A 167 -1.39 3.26 -0.46
C GLU A 167 -2.30 2.28 0.31
N VAL A 168 -2.46 2.50 1.62
CA VAL A 168 -3.34 1.72 2.51
C VAL A 168 -4.57 2.52 2.91
N GLY A 169 -5.65 1.85 3.31
CA GLY A 169 -6.91 2.52 3.69
C GLY A 169 -8.01 2.35 2.62
N GLY A 170 -9.17 3.12 2.53
CA GLY A 170 -9.53 4.36 3.24
C GLY A 170 -9.99 4.15 4.69
N CYS A 171 -9.27 4.78 5.54
CA CYS A 171 -9.54 4.78 6.96
C CYS A 171 -10.57 5.85 7.32
N THR A 172 -11.52 5.52 8.19
CA THR A 172 -12.49 6.47 8.74
C THR A 172 -12.20 6.74 10.23
N PRO A 173 -12.64 7.85 10.82
CA PRO A 173 -12.42 8.14 12.23
C PRO A 173 -12.85 7.00 13.14
N ARG A 174 -14.12 6.62 13.03
CA ARG A 174 -14.74 5.53 13.79
C ARG A 174 -14.88 4.28 12.94
N PRO A 175 -14.91 3.08 13.55
CA PRO A 175 -15.22 1.84 12.83
C PRO A 175 -16.56 1.93 12.12
N GLN A 176 -16.65 1.34 10.92
CA GLN A 176 -17.90 1.19 10.18
C GLN A 176 -17.85 -0.01 9.23
N ASP A 177 -18.97 -0.71 9.08
CA ASP A 177 -19.06 -1.91 8.25
C ASP A 177 -19.10 -1.60 6.75
N GLY A 178 -19.50 -0.38 6.38
CA GLY A 178 -19.74 0.02 5.00
C GLY A 178 -21.15 -0.39 4.52
N ASN A 179 -21.26 -0.72 3.24
CA ASN A 179 -22.54 -1.12 2.64
C ASN A 179 -22.82 -2.62 2.83
N PRO A 180 -24.10 -3.07 2.78
CA PRO A 180 -24.46 -4.49 2.86
C PRO A 180 -23.80 -5.34 1.76
N ARG A 181 -23.54 -6.61 2.06
CA ARG A 181 -23.10 -7.63 1.08
C ARG A 181 -24.30 -8.20 0.31
N PRO A 182 -24.09 -8.66 -0.95
CA PRO A 182 -22.85 -8.65 -1.74
C PRO A 182 -22.53 -7.25 -2.26
N ARG A 183 -21.27 -6.89 -2.28
CA ARG A 183 -20.80 -5.55 -2.61
C ARG A 183 -19.54 -5.49 -3.48
N VAL A 184 -19.10 -6.65 -3.97
CA VAL A 184 -18.00 -6.76 -4.94
C VAL A 184 -18.36 -7.76 -6.01
N PHE A 185 -18.25 -7.34 -7.26
CA PHE A 185 -18.66 -8.13 -8.43
C PHE A 185 -17.54 -8.17 -9.44
N ARG A 186 -17.17 -9.38 -9.86
CA ARG A 186 -16.11 -9.59 -10.87
C ARG A 186 -16.70 -9.58 -12.27
N VAL A 187 -15.95 -9.02 -13.21
CA VAL A 187 -16.23 -9.07 -14.64
C VAL A 187 -14.99 -9.61 -15.35
N PRO A 188 -14.71 -10.93 -15.26
CA PRO A 188 -13.47 -11.52 -15.72
C PRO A 188 -13.18 -11.29 -17.21
N SER A 189 -14.21 -11.30 -18.07
CA SER A 189 -14.05 -11.03 -19.51
C SER A 189 -13.51 -9.63 -19.82
N LEU A 190 -13.52 -8.72 -18.84
CA LEU A 190 -13.00 -7.35 -18.95
C LEU A 190 -11.83 -7.11 -18.02
N ASP A 191 -11.30 -8.12 -17.34
CA ASP A 191 -10.36 -7.97 -16.21
C ASP A 191 -10.81 -6.84 -15.26
N GLY A 192 -12.13 -6.73 -15.05
CA GLY A 192 -12.78 -5.64 -14.36
C GLY A 192 -13.51 -6.07 -13.10
N MET A 193 -13.78 -5.10 -12.24
CA MET A 193 -14.54 -5.27 -11.00
C MET A 193 -15.48 -4.09 -10.78
N ILE A 194 -16.63 -4.37 -10.14
CA ILE A 194 -17.52 -3.36 -9.58
C ILE A 194 -17.52 -3.53 -8.07
N ASN A 195 -17.39 -2.44 -7.35
CA ASN A 195 -17.47 -2.46 -5.90
C ASN A 195 -18.35 -1.32 -5.37
N ARG A 196 -19.04 -1.62 -4.26
CA ARG A 196 -19.80 -0.67 -3.46
C ARG A 196 -19.50 -0.83 -1.96
N TYR A 197 -18.21 -0.95 -1.62
CA TYR A 197 -17.80 -1.20 -0.23
C TYR A 197 -18.35 -0.18 0.78
N GLY A 198 -18.40 1.11 0.43
CA GLY A 198 -18.85 2.18 1.31
C GLY A 198 -17.86 2.47 2.45
N LEU A 199 -16.56 2.37 2.18
CA LEU A 199 -15.48 2.70 3.12
C LEU A 199 -15.55 1.89 4.43
N ASN A 200 -15.72 0.56 4.35
CA ASN A 200 -15.60 -0.31 5.53
C ASN A 200 -14.21 -0.15 6.17
N SER A 201 -14.18 0.12 7.47
CA SER A 201 -12.96 0.50 8.21
C SER A 201 -13.04 0.02 9.66
N ARG A 202 -11.89 -0.33 10.24
CA ARG A 202 -11.76 -0.60 11.69
C ARG A 202 -11.55 0.68 12.51
N GLY A 203 -11.55 1.84 11.85
CA GLY A 203 -11.31 3.15 12.47
C GLY A 203 -9.84 3.53 12.59
N ALA A 204 -9.61 4.83 12.78
CA ALA A 204 -8.27 5.42 12.80
C ALA A 204 -7.42 4.95 13.99
N ASP A 205 -8.03 4.75 15.15
CA ASP A 205 -7.31 4.25 16.33
C ASP A 205 -6.76 2.83 16.10
N SER A 206 -7.55 1.94 15.49
CA SER A 206 -7.11 0.57 15.16
C SER A 206 -5.96 0.58 14.16
N MET A 207 -6.05 1.40 13.11
CA MET A 207 -4.98 1.52 12.11
C MET A 207 -3.71 2.12 12.72
N ALA A 208 -3.83 3.11 13.60
CA ALA A 208 -2.71 3.72 14.30
C ALA A 208 -1.95 2.69 15.17
N ILE A 209 -2.68 1.81 15.87
CA ILE A 209 -2.09 0.71 16.65
C ILE A 209 -1.28 -0.21 15.71
N THR A 210 -1.85 -0.62 14.59
CA THR A 210 -1.19 -1.50 13.61
C THR A 210 0.09 -0.87 13.05
N LEU A 211 0.02 0.41 12.65
CA LEU A 211 1.18 1.14 12.11
C LEU A 211 2.25 1.37 13.18
N ARG A 212 1.85 1.69 14.41
CA ARG A 212 2.79 1.85 15.55
C ARG A 212 3.53 0.56 15.86
N GLU A 213 2.83 -0.56 15.87
CA GLU A 213 3.44 -1.90 16.07
C GLU A 213 4.51 -2.18 15.01
N ARG A 214 4.26 -1.77 13.77
CA ARG A 214 5.20 -1.90 12.67
C ARG A 214 6.47 -1.06 12.91
N VAL A 215 6.31 0.21 13.31
CA VAL A 215 7.44 1.09 13.70
C VAL A 215 8.22 0.49 14.87
N ARG A 216 7.55 0.00 15.91
CA ARG A 216 8.18 -0.63 17.07
C ARG A 216 8.98 -1.89 16.73
N LYS A 217 8.45 -2.73 15.82
CA LYS A 217 9.17 -3.91 15.35
C LYS A 217 10.44 -3.50 14.59
N PHE A 218 10.34 -2.49 13.75
CA PHE A 218 11.48 -1.95 13.01
C PHE A 218 12.53 -1.34 13.96
N ALA A 219 12.12 -0.48 14.89
CA ALA A 219 12.99 0.17 15.87
C ALA A 219 13.81 -0.88 16.67
N ARG A 220 13.15 -1.92 17.18
CA ARG A 220 13.83 -3.04 17.86
C ARG A 220 14.84 -3.76 16.97
N LYS A 221 14.51 -3.93 15.69
CA LYS A 221 15.40 -4.61 14.72
C LYS A 221 16.68 -3.82 14.44
N VAL A 222 16.60 -2.49 14.41
CA VAL A 222 17.75 -1.62 14.09
C VAL A 222 18.43 -1.04 15.34
N GLY A 223 17.93 -1.33 16.54
CA GLY A 223 18.47 -0.82 17.81
C GLY A 223 18.18 0.65 18.07
N ALA A 224 17.10 1.20 17.47
CA ALA A 224 16.66 2.58 17.63
C ALA A 224 15.42 2.69 18.54
N THR A 225 15.12 3.89 19.02
CA THR A 225 13.87 4.23 19.66
C THR A 225 12.75 4.43 18.65
N GLU A 226 11.49 4.36 19.09
CA GLU A 226 10.33 4.66 18.25
C GLU A 226 10.40 6.07 17.67
N GLN A 227 10.85 7.05 18.46
CA GLN A 227 10.94 8.46 18.04
C GLN A 227 12.05 8.69 17.00
N GLU A 228 13.25 8.12 17.19
CA GLU A 228 14.33 8.20 16.20
C GLU A 228 13.91 7.66 14.83
N VAL A 229 13.12 6.57 14.80
CA VAL A 229 12.57 6.04 13.54
C VAL A 229 11.56 7.02 12.93
N LEU A 230 10.66 7.59 13.73
CA LEU A 230 9.67 8.56 13.27
C LEU A 230 10.28 9.87 12.78
N ASP A 231 11.42 10.27 13.36
CA ASP A 231 12.18 11.45 12.96
C ASP A 231 13.10 11.21 11.74
N GLY A 232 13.10 9.98 11.20
CA GLY A 232 13.93 9.60 10.05
C GLY A 232 15.41 9.38 10.37
N GLU A 233 15.81 9.40 11.64
CA GLU A 233 17.20 9.22 12.07
C GLU A 233 17.73 7.79 11.80
N ALA A 234 16.81 6.83 11.63
CA ALA A 234 17.15 5.48 11.19
C ALA A 234 17.47 5.37 9.68
N GLY A 235 17.54 6.50 8.94
CA GLY A 235 17.89 6.54 7.53
C GLY A 235 16.81 6.02 6.57
N VAL A 236 15.57 5.90 7.05
CA VAL A 236 14.40 5.47 6.26
C VAL A 236 13.22 6.41 6.48
N PRO A 237 12.28 6.53 5.51
CA PRO A 237 11.03 7.24 5.74
C PRO A 237 10.21 6.60 6.87
N ALA A 238 9.56 7.43 7.70
CA ALA A 238 8.84 6.99 8.89
C ALA A 238 7.64 6.07 8.61
N GLY A 239 7.01 6.23 7.45
CA GLY A 239 5.87 5.41 7.04
C GLY A 239 6.28 4.11 6.38
N SER A 240 7.10 4.15 5.34
CA SER A 240 7.50 2.95 4.60
C SER A 240 8.48 2.06 5.38
N LEU A 241 9.34 2.64 6.21
CA LEU A 241 10.45 1.97 6.91
C LEU A 241 11.45 1.29 5.96
N LEU A 242 11.47 1.73 4.70
CA LEU A 242 12.31 1.18 3.63
C LEU A 242 12.92 2.31 2.82
N PRO A 243 14.24 2.29 2.52
CA PRO A 243 14.86 3.32 1.70
C PRO A 243 14.27 3.30 0.28
N GLY A 244 14.06 4.49 -0.29
CA GLY A 244 13.53 4.65 -1.63
C GLY A 244 12.08 4.21 -1.82
N ARG A 245 11.28 4.17 -0.76
CA ARG A 245 9.85 3.80 -0.79
C ARG A 245 9.02 4.69 0.12
N LEU A 246 7.73 4.88 -0.19
CA LEU A 246 6.82 5.70 0.61
C LEU A 246 5.51 4.97 0.92
N LEU A 247 5.02 5.14 2.15
CA LEU A 247 3.71 4.68 2.60
C LEU A 247 2.71 5.85 2.54
N ALA A 248 1.68 5.68 1.73
CA ALA A 248 0.53 6.58 1.69
C ALA A 248 -0.61 6.01 2.54
N VAL A 249 -1.20 6.83 3.39
CA VAL A 249 -2.35 6.46 4.24
C VAL A 249 -3.57 7.26 3.80
N GLN A 250 -4.55 6.55 3.25
CA GLN A 250 -5.78 7.16 2.76
C GLN A 250 -6.81 7.28 3.89
N ILE A 251 -7.35 8.48 4.05
CA ILE A 251 -8.34 8.85 5.05
C ILE A 251 -9.63 9.34 4.41
N ALA A 252 -10.76 9.13 5.07
CA ALA A 252 -12.08 9.52 4.59
C ALA A 252 -13.03 9.79 5.77
N LYS A 253 -14.15 10.50 5.50
CA LYS A 253 -15.20 10.72 6.50
C LYS A 253 -15.97 9.45 6.83
N ASN A 254 -16.61 9.38 7.99
CA ASN A 254 -17.62 8.37 8.30
C ASN A 254 -18.87 8.54 7.42
N LYS A 255 -19.57 7.44 7.17
CA LYS A 255 -20.80 7.43 6.36
C LYS A 255 -21.90 8.25 7.02
N GLU A 256 -21.99 8.18 8.35
CA GLU A 256 -23.02 8.84 9.15
C GLU A 256 -22.82 10.36 9.29
N THR A 257 -21.60 10.87 9.07
CA THR A 257 -21.33 12.31 9.13
C THR A 257 -22.07 13.03 8.02
N ASP A 258 -22.89 14.02 8.38
CA ASP A 258 -23.66 14.80 7.40
C ASP A 258 -22.71 15.55 6.47
N GLN A 259 -22.87 15.29 5.18
CA GLN A 259 -22.06 15.91 4.14
C GLN A 259 -22.29 17.42 3.99
N LYS A 260 -23.46 17.92 4.42
CA LYS A 260 -23.81 19.35 4.38
C LYS A 260 -23.12 20.14 5.49
N ASP A 261 -22.74 19.47 6.58
CA ASP A 261 -21.94 20.08 7.64
C ASP A 261 -20.46 19.94 7.31
N VAL A 262 -19.94 20.92 6.58
CA VAL A 262 -18.53 20.98 6.16
C VAL A 262 -17.58 20.95 7.37
N ASN A 263 -18.00 21.47 8.52
CA ASN A 263 -17.18 21.45 9.73
C ASN A 263 -17.11 20.04 10.32
N ALA A 264 -18.23 19.34 10.44
CA ALA A 264 -18.26 17.95 10.89
C ALA A 264 -17.45 17.04 9.96
N VAL A 265 -17.57 17.26 8.65
CA VAL A 265 -16.75 16.55 7.65
C VAL A 265 -15.26 16.83 7.88
N ALA A 266 -14.85 18.10 8.02
CA ALA A 266 -13.47 18.45 8.28
C ALA A 266 -12.93 17.81 9.57
N GLN A 267 -13.73 17.77 10.64
CA GLN A 267 -13.37 17.12 11.92
C GLN A 267 -13.11 15.61 11.75
N ASP A 268 -13.85 14.92 10.92
CA ASP A 268 -13.60 13.50 10.61
C ASP A 268 -12.18 13.28 10.03
N TYR A 269 -11.78 14.11 9.07
CA TYR A 269 -10.44 14.02 8.49
C TYR A 269 -9.36 14.44 9.48
N VAL A 270 -9.57 15.53 10.22
CA VAL A 270 -8.66 16.02 11.27
C VAL A 270 -8.42 14.94 12.32
N TYR A 271 -9.47 14.25 12.77
CA TYR A 271 -9.33 13.13 13.70
C TYR A 271 -8.42 12.03 13.13
N CYS A 272 -8.61 11.65 11.87
CA CYS A 272 -7.73 10.68 11.22
C CYS A 272 -6.28 11.18 11.16
N VAL A 273 -6.05 12.45 10.82
CA VAL A 273 -4.72 13.06 10.78
C VAL A 273 -4.02 12.97 12.13
N GLN A 274 -4.70 13.34 13.23
CA GLN A 274 -4.15 13.28 14.59
C GLN A 274 -3.67 11.88 14.99
N ARG A 275 -4.28 10.83 14.46
CA ARG A 275 -3.93 9.44 14.77
C ARG A 275 -2.88 8.85 13.83
N LEU A 276 -2.88 9.24 12.56
CA LEU A 276 -2.18 8.54 11.50
C LEU A 276 -0.97 9.30 10.93
N ALA A 277 -0.92 10.63 11.05
CA ALA A 277 0.13 11.46 10.46
C ALA A 277 1.55 11.05 10.89
N ARG A 278 1.73 10.61 12.14
CA ARG A 278 3.02 10.15 12.64
C ARG A 278 3.58 8.94 11.86
N TYR A 279 2.70 8.12 11.29
CA TYR A 279 3.04 6.83 10.70
C TYR A 279 2.92 6.81 9.18
N ALA A 280 2.62 7.95 8.56
CA ALA A 280 2.46 8.11 7.13
C ALA A 280 3.60 8.94 6.53
N ASP A 281 4.09 8.58 5.34
CA ASP A 281 4.92 9.48 4.54
C ASP A 281 4.04 10.44 3.74
N ILE A 282 2.87 9.96 3.33
CA ILE A 282 1.85 10.72 2.60
C ILE A 282 0.48 10.46 3.24
N LEU A 283 -0.28 11.51 3.50
CA LEU A 283 -1.69 11.44 3.83
C LEU A 283 -2.51 11.66 2.56
N VAL A 284 -3.51 10.84 2.30
CA VAL A 284 -4.37 10.95 1.11
C VAL A 284 -5.81 11.25 1.54
N VAL A 285 -6.28 12.45 1.24
CA VAL A 285 -7.67 12.88 1.48
C VAL A 285 -8.56 12.32 0.36
N ASN A 286 -9.36 11.31 0.67
CA ASN A 286 -10.25 10.71 -0.32
C ASN A 286 -11.61 11.40 -0.34
N VAL A 287 -11.88 12.18 -1.37
CA VAL A 287 -13.17 12.84 -1.65
C VAL A 287 -13.85 12.27 -2.89
N SER A 288 -13.40 11.12 -3.39
CA SER A 288 -13.76 10.61 -4.72
C SER A 288 -14.53 9.29 -4.74
N SER A 289 -14.81 8.67 -3.57
CA SER A 289 -15.53 7.40 -3.53
C SER A 289 -16.97 7.57 -4.05
N PRO A 290 -17.38 6.81 -5.08
CA PRO A 290 -18.75 6.88 -5.58
C PRO A 290 -19.77 6.16 -4.66
N ASN A 291 -19.29 5.46 -3.64
CA ASN A 291 -20.07 4.54 -2.82
C ASN A 291 -20.46 5.13 -1.45
N THR A 292 -20.14 6.39 -1.23
CA THR A 292 -20.47 7.14 -0.02
C THR A 292 -21.28 8.37 -0.44
N PRO A 293 -22.55 8.50 -0.01
CA PRO A 293 -23.39 9.63 -0.41
C PRO A 293 -22.73 10.98 -0.17
N GLY A 294 -22.82 11.88 -1.12
CA GLY A 294 -22.34 13.26 -1.06
C GLY A 294 -20.83 13.46 -0.95
N LEU A 295 -20.03 12.38 -0.89
CA LEU A 295 -18.57 12.53 -0.77
C LEU A 295 -17.96 13.27 -1.98
N ARG A 296 -18.53 13.08 -3.16
CA ARG A 296 -18.08 13.76 -4.38
C ARG A 296 -18.50 15.24 -4.44
N ASP A 297 -19.56 15.61 -3.74
CA ASP A 297 -20.00 17.02 -3.66
C ASP A 297 -18.95 17.89 -2.96
N LEU A 298 -18.10 17.27 -2.13
CA LEU A 298 -16.94 17.93 -1.48
C LEU A 298 -15.86 18.35 -2.47
N GLN A 299 -15.91 17.95 -3.74
CA GLN A 299 -14.98 18.37 -4.77
C GLN A 299 -15.28 19.76 -5.34
N ALA A 300 -16.39 20.40 -4.94
CA ALA A 300 -16.62 21.82 -5.22
C ALA A 300 -15.53 22.69 -4.55
N THR A 301 -15.13 23.76 -5.19
CA THR A 301 -13.91 24.54 -4.87
C THR A 301 -13.85 24.99 -3.42
N GLU A 302 -14.92 25.62 -2.89
CA GLU A 302 -14.89 26.16 -1.53
C GLU A 302 -14.91 25.08 -0.46
N PRO A 303 -15.83 24.08 -0.44
CA PRO A 303 -15.79 22.98 0.53
C PRO A 303 -14.46 22.22 0.49
N LEU A 304 -13.91 21.97 -0.70
CA LEU A 304 -12.64 21.28 -0.86
C LEU A 304 -11.49 22.09 -0.28
N THR A 305 -11.42 23.38 -0.56
CA THR A 305 -10.35 24.25 -0.03
C THR A 305 -10.38 24.28 1.50
N ARG A 306 -11.54 24.42 2.13
CA ARG A 306 -11.68 24.42 3.59
C ARG A 306 -11.24 23.10 4.20
N LEU A 307 -11.71 21.99 3.64
CA LEU A 307 -11.35 20.64 4.09
C LEU A 307 -9.82 20.41 4.00
N LEU A 308 -9.24 20.68 2.83
CA LEU A 308 -7.82 20.44 2.59
C LEU A 308 -6.94 21.34 3.47
N SER A 309 -7.31 22.61 3.65
CA SER A 309 -6.59 23.54 4.52
C SER A 309 -6.59 23.06 5.98
N ALA A 310 -7.73 22.56 6.48
CA ALA A 310 -7.80 21.98 7.83
C ALA A 310 -6.89 20.76 8.00
N VAL A 311 -6.87 19.85 7.00
CA VAL A 311 -6.01 18.66 6.99
C VAL A 311 -4.53 19.05 6.94
N VAL A 312 -4.14 19.99 6.08
CA VAL A 312 -2.75 20.46 5.96
C VAL A 312 -2.28 21.11 7.26
N GLN A 313 -3.11 21.98 7.84
CA GLN A 313 -2.79 22.64 9.12
C GLN A 313 -2.59 21.62 10.24
N GLU A 314 -3.44 20.60 10.33
CA GLU A 314 -3.31 19.57 11.36
C GLU A 314 -2.10 18.65 11.11
N ALA A 315 -1.85 18.27 9.86
CA ALA A 315 -0.70 17.44 9.49
C ALA A 315 0.65 18.10 9.83
N ARG A 316 0.72 19.43 9.77
CA ARG A 316 1.93 20.20 10.15
C ARG A 316 2.19 20.23 11.66
N LYS A 317 1.20 19.90 12.51
CA LYS A 317 1.35 19.83 13.98
C LYS A 317 1.90 18.50 14.46
N VAL A 318 2.18 17.56 13.57
CA VAL A 318 2.66 16.23 13.93
C VAL A 318 3.98 16.30 14.69
N ASP A 319 4.08 15.53 15.77
CA ASP A 319 5.29 15.42 16.58
C ASP A 319 6.31 14.49 15.90
N ARG A 320 7.00 15.03 14.89
CA ARG A 320 8.16 14.45 14.20
C ARG A 320 8.88 15.52 13.36
N LYS A 321 10.17 15.32 13.06
CA LYS A 321 11.01 16.29 12.35
C LYS A 321 10.50 16.67 10.97
N VAL A 322 9.93 15.73 10.23
CA VAL A 322 9.41 15.94 8.87
C VAL A 322 7.94 15.58 8.83
N ALA A 323 7.07 16.55 8.62
CA ALA A 323 5.64 16.31 8.47
C ALA A 323 5.32 15.47 7.23
N PRO A 324 4.26 14.62 7.26
CA PRO A 324 3.84 13.89 6.07
C PRO A 324 3.37 14.86 4.98
N LYS A 325 3.56 14.47 3.73
CA LYS A 325 2.96 15.15 2.59
C LYS A 325 1.46 14.90 2.53
N VAL A 326 0.70 15.84 2.01
CA VAL A 326 -0.76 15.72 1.88
C VAL A 326 -1.16 15.74 0.42
N MET A 327 -1.93 14.74 -0.01
CA MET A 327 -2.52 14.66 -1.35
C MET A 327 -4.04 14.55 -1.26
N VAL A 328 -4.73 15.01 -2.30
CA VAL A 328 -6.16 14.76 -2.48
C VAL A 328 -6.39 13.74 -3.59
N LYS A 329 -7.31 12.79 -3.37
CA LYS A 329 -7.70 11.81 -4.40
C LYS A 329 -9.05 12.18 -4.98
N VAL A 330 -9.05 12.41 -6.32
CA VAL A 330 -10.18 12.95 -7.06
C VAL A 330 -10.85 11.92 -7.95
N SER A 331 -12.13 12.16 -8.27
CA SER A 331 -12.95 11.27 -9.07
C SER A 331 -12.57 11.33 -10.56
N PRO A 332 -12.57 10.20 -11.29
CA PRO A 332 -12.42 10.23 -12.74
C PRO A 332 -13.70 10.67 -13.48
N ASP A 333 -14.81 10.85 -12.77
CA ASP A 333 -16.10 11.26 -13.34
C ASP A 333 -16.27 12.78 -13.34
N GLU A 334 -15.44 13.51 -12.60
CA GLU A 334 -15.33 14.97 -12.60
C GLU A 334 -14.38 15.40 -13.74
N GLU A 335 -14.89 15.41 -14.98
CA GLU A 335 -14.08 15.63 -16.18
C GLU A 335 -14.39 16.93 -16.93
N GLU A 336 -15.40 17.68 -16.49
CA GLU A 336 -15.67 19.02 -17.05
C GLU A 336 -14.51 19.96 -16.72
N ASP A 337 -14.14 20.83 -17.68
CA ASP A 337 -13.01 21.75 -17.49
C ASP A 337 -13.18 22.66 -16.28
N ALA A 338 -14.39 23.14 -16.03
CA ALA A 338 -14.72 23.96 -14.87
C ALA A 338 -14.55 23.18 -13.54
N GLN A 339 -14.91 21.90 -13.50
CA GLN A 339 -14.73 21.05 -12.32
C GLN A 339 -13.24 20.83 -12.02
N ILE A 340 -12.45 20.49 -13.05
CA ILE A 340 -11.00 20.31 -12.90
C ILE A 340 -10.35 21.61 -12.43
N GLU A 341 -10.76 22.76 -12.98
CA GLU A 341 -10.24 24.07 -12.61
C GLU A 341 -10.55 24.42 -11.15
N GLY A 342 -11.78 24.18 -10.70
CA GLY A 342 -12.17 24.35 -9.29
C GLY A 342 -11.36 23.46 -8.34
N ILE A 343 -11.10 22.18 -8.71
CA ILE A 343 -10.26 21.28 -7.94
C ILE A 343 -8.80 21.78 -7.92
N VAL A 344 -8.26 22.20 -9.05
CA VAL A 344 -6.89 22.73 -9.15
C VAL A 344 -6.74 23.98 -8.29
N GLN A 345 -7.71 24.90 -8.33
CA GLN A 345 -7.73 26.08 -7.47
C GLN A 345 -7.70 25.70 -5.99
N ALA A 346 -8.55 24.74 -5.56
CA ALA A 346 -8.57 24.26 -4.19
C ALA A 346 -7.22 23.61 -3.77
N VAL A 347 -6.60 22.85 -4.65
CA VAL A 347 -5.28 22.23 -4.44
C VAL A 347 -4.20 23.28 -4.23
N CYS A 348 -4.17 24.31 -5.04
CA CYS A 348 -3.17 25.37 -4.93
C CYS A 348 -3.41 26.24 -3.68
N SER A 349 -4.66 26.64 -3.41
CA SER A 349 -5.01 27.52 -2.29
C SER A 349 -4.89 26.85 -0.92
N SER A 350 -5.11 25.54 -0.81
CA SER A 350 -5.08 24.81 0.48
C SER A 350 -3.68 24.43 0.95
N GLY A 351 -2.68 24.50 0.09
CA GLY A 351 -1.31 24.10 0.41
C GLY A 351 -1.05 22.61 0.42
N VAL A 352 -1.93 21.76 -0.16
CA VAL A 352 -1.64 20.34 -0.36
C VAL A 352 -0.50 20.13 -1.36
N ASP A 353 0.24 19.04 -1.20
CA ASP A 353 1.46 18.77 -1.98
C ASP A 353 1.17 18.16 -3.36
N GLY A 354 -0.03 17.60 -3.58
CA GLY A 354 -0.35 16.98 -4.85
C GLY A 354 -1.74 16.37 -4.97
N VAL A 355 -1.99 15.71 -6.10
CA VAL A 355 -3.27 15.11 -6.48
C VAL A 355 -3.08 13.65 -6.90
N ILE A 356 -3.97 12.76 -6.45
CA ILE A 356 -4.13 11.42 -7.04
C ILE A 356 -5.29 11.50 -8.02
N VAL A 357 -4.98 11.48 -9.31
CA VAL A 357 -5.95 11.53 -10.40
C VAL A 357 -6.50 10.12 -10.64
N GLY A 358 -7.81 9.97 -10.42
CA GLY A 358 -8.53 8.73 -10.64
C GLY A 358 -8.99 8.02 -9.37
N ASN A 359 -10.00 7.21 -9.56
CA ASN A 359 -10.67 6.28 -8.65
C ASN A 359 -11.54 5.36 -9.50
N THR A 360 -12.51 4.67 -8.93
CA THR A 360 -13.52 3.92 -9.69
C THR A 360 -14.58 4.85 -10.28
N THR A 361 -15.22 4.43 -11.39
CA THR A 361 -16.24 5.21 -12.10
C THR A 361 -17.64 4.60 -11.95
N ASN A 362 -18.67 5.45 -11.84
CA ASN A 362 -20.06 5.03 -11.96
C ASN A 362 -20.51 4.88 -13.42
N ARG A 363 -19.76 5.38 -14.38
CA ARG A 363 -20.08 5.28 -15.80
C ARG A 363 -19.92 3.85 -16.29
N ARG A 364 -20.83 3.43 -17.19
CA ARG A 364 -20.82 2.09 -17.82
C ARG A 364 -20.64 2.16 -19.33
N THR A 365 -20.80 3.35 -19.92
CA THR A 365 -20.65 3.57 -21.35
C THR A 365 -19.21 3.36 -21.78
N GLY A 366 -18.98 2.58 -22.83
CA GLY A 366 -17.67 2.34 -23.41
C GLY A 366 -16.77 1.37 -22.61
N ILE A 367 -17.31 0.71 -21.57
CA ILE A 367 -16.52 -0.23 -20.74
C ILE A 367 -16.30 -1.57 -21.47
N VAL A 368 -17.30 -2.01 -22.26
CA VAL A 368 -17.25 -3.27 -23.00
C VAL A 368 -16.66 -3.01 -24.40
N PRO A 369 -15.46 -3.52 -24.71
CA PRO A 369 -14.90 -3.38 -26.05
C PRO A 369 -15.77 -4.09 -27.10
N GLN A 370 -15.73 -3.59 -28.32
CA GLN A 370 -16.43 -4.21 -29.43
C GLN A 370 -15.95 -5.65 -29.63
N GLY A 371 -16.89 -6.58 -29.81
CA GLY A 371 -16.59 -8.01 -30.02
C GLY A 371 -16.44 -8.84 -28.74
N VAL A 372 -16.34 -8.24 -27.57
CA VAL A 372 -16.28 -8.98 -26.30
C VAL A 372 -17.67 -9.50 -25.93
N LYS A 373 -17.79 -10.81 -25.73
CA LYS A 373 -19.03 -11.47 -25.27
C LYS A 373 -18.96 -11.67 -23.76
N LEU A 374 -19.93 -11.10 -23.05
CA LEU A 374 -20.07 -11.27 -21.62
C LEU A 374 -21.01 -12.43 -21.29
N THR A 375 -20.68 -13.17 -20.25
CA THR A 375 -21.60 -14.15 -19.68
C THR A 375 -22.83 -13.46 -19.05
N VAL A 376 -23.93 -14.17 -18.86
CA VAL A 376 -25.14 -13.64 -18.18
C VAL A 376 -24.81 -13.12 -16.78
N LYS A 377 -23.90 -13.78 -16.07
CA LYS A 377 -23.44 -13.35 -14.73
C LYS A 377 -22.70 -12.01 -14.80
N GLU A 378 -21.86 -11.82 -15.80
CA GLU A 378 -21.10 -10.57 -15.98
C GLU A 378 -22.00 -9.42 -16.45
N GLN A 379 -22.99 -9.70 -17.28
CA GLN A 379 -23.98 -8.71 -17.69
C GLN A 379 -24.76 -8.20 -16.45
N LYS A 380 -25.20 -9.11 -15.57
CA LYS A 380 -25.84 -8.74 -14.30
C LYS A 380 -24.89 -7.96 -13.40
N ALA A 381 -23.61 -8.38 -13.31
CA ALA A 381 -22.61 -7.66 -12.51
C ALA A 381 -22.41 -6.22 -13.01
N LEU A 382 -22.41 -5.97 -14.33
CA LEU A 382 -22.28 -4.61 -14.89
C LEU A 382 -23.50 -3.72 -14.59
N GLN A 383 -24.66 -4.29 -14.33
CA GLN A 383 -25.88 -3.56 -13.93
C GLN A 383 -25.88 -3.17 -12.44
N GLU A 384 -25.01 -3.79 -11.64
CA GLU A 384 -24.92 -3.48 -10.20
C GLU A 384 -24.46 -2.03 -9.96
N THR A 385 -25.02 -1.42 -8.94
CA THR A 385 -24.55 -0.12 -8.45
C THR A 385 -23.14 -0.23 -7.88
N GLY A 386 -22.35 0.82 -7.99
CA GLY A 386 -21.00 0.87 -7.46
C GLY A 386 -19.96 1.35 -8.50
N GLY A 387 -18.74 1.53 -8.05
CA GLY A 387 -17.65 1.99 -8.89
C GLY A 387 -17.02 0.84 -9.68
N TYR A 388 -16.92 1.00 -11.00
CA TYR A 388 -16.18 0.11 -11.88
C TYR A 388 -14.68 0.43 -11.83
N SER A 389 -13.84 -0.61 -11.89
CA SER A 389 -12.39 -0.53 -12.09
C SER A 389 -11.92 -1.64 -13.04
N GLY A 390 -10.97 -1.33 -13.90
CA GLY A 390 -10.44 -2.26 -14.90
C GLY A 390 -9.75 -1.54 -16.04
N PRO A 391 -9.20 -2.28 -17.04
CA PRO A 391 -8.43 -1.72 -18.16
C PRO A 391 -9.16 -0.62 -18.94
N ALA A 392 -10.49 -0.69 -19.05
CA ALA A 392 -11.29 0.33 -19.76
C ALA A 392 -11.19 1.74 -19.17
N MET A 393 -10.66 1.89 -17.94
CA MET A 393 -10.40 3.20 -17.32
C MET A 393 -9.18 3.92 -17.88
N TYR A 394 -8.26 3.21 -18.54
CA TYR A 394 -6.94 3.71 -18.87
C TYR A 394 -6.95 5.00 -19.71
N SER A 395 -7.67 5.01 -20.82
CA SER A 395 -7.70 6.17 -21.74
C SER A 395 -8.18 7.45 -21.06
N ARG A 396 -9.21 7.33 -20.21
CA ARG A 396 -9.72 8.45 -19.40
C ARG A 396 -8.68 8.91 -18.38
N THR A 397 -8.03 7.98 -17.70
CA THR A 397 -6.98 8.32 -16.73
C THR A 397 -5.84 9.09 -17.40
N LEU A 398 -5.40 8.65 -18.58
CA LEU A 398 -4.34 9.30 -19.35
C LEU A 398 -4.71 10.74 -19.74
N ASP A 399 -5.93 10.95 -20.27
CA ASP A 399 -6.44 12.27 -20.62
C ASP A 399 -6.49 13.21 -19.40
N LEU A 400 -7.10 12.74 -18.31
CA LEU A 400 -7.22 13.51 -17.08
C LEU A 400 -5.86 13.92 -16.50
N VAL A 401 -4.87 13.01 -16.49
CA VAL A 401 -3.52 13.34 -16.02
C VAL A 401 -2.92 14.51 -16.81
N GLY A 402 -3.00 14.47 -18.14
CA GLY A 402 -2.52 15.57 -18.99
C GLY A 402 -3.23 16.89 -18.72
N ARG A 403 -4.55 16.87 -18.55
CA ARG A 403 -5.36 18.05 -18.24
C ARG A 403 -5.05 18.63 -16.86
N TYR A 404 -4.98 17.77 -15.82
CA TYR A 404 -4.56 18.22 -14.48
C TYR A 404 -3.15 18.79 -14.49
N ARG A 405 -2.20 18.14 -15.19
CA ARG A 405 -0.82 18.63 -15.27
C ARG A 405 -0.76 20.04 -15.87
N LYS A 406 -1.41 20.23 -17.02
CA LYS A 406 -1.46 21.54 -17.71
C LYS A 406 -2.05 22.64 -16.82
N LYS A 407 -3.17 22.35 -16.12
CA LYS A 407 -3.84 23.36 -15.27
C LYS A 407 -3.04 23.64 -13.98
N LEU A 408 -2.45 22.62 -13.36
CA LEU A 408 -1.61 22.79 -12.16
C LEU A 408 -0.35 23.62 -12.47
N ASP A 409 0.31 23.38 -13.61
CA ASP A 409 1.50 24.13 -14.01
C ASP A 409 1.13 25.61 -14.31
N ALA A 410 0.01 25.86 -15.00
CA ALA A 410 -0.46 27.20 -15.27
C ALA A 410 -0.79 28.00 -14.00
N GLN A 411 -1.45 27.36 -13.02
CA GLN A 411 -1.81 28.00 -11.75
C GLN A 411 -0.58 28.29 -10.88
N THR A 412 0.42 27.41 -10.89
CA THR A 412 1.68 27.63 -10.15
C THR A 412 2.43 28.85 -10.68
N LEU A 413 2.47 29.05 -12.00
CA LEU A 413 3.08 30.24 -12.61
C LEU A 413 2.35 31.53 -12.25
N GLN A 414 1.02 31.51 -12.15
CA GLN A 414 0.23 32.69 -11.78
C GLN A 414 0.43 33.10 -10.31
N THR A 415 0.50 32.14 -9.40
CA THR A 415 0.72 32.42 -7.97
C THR A 415 2.13 32.90 -7.69
N GLY A 416 3.15 32.34 -8.34
CA GLY A 416 4.55 32.80 -8.23
C GLY A 416 4.71 34.26 -8.66
N SER A 417 4.13 34.63 -9.81
CA SER A 417 4.19 36.02 -10.30
C SER A 417 3.42 37.02 -9.42
N ALA A 418 2.34 36.62 -8.76
CA ALA A 418 1.55 37.48 -7.88
C ALA A 418 2.24 37.73 -6.52
N GLU A 419 2.91 36.74 -5.94
CA GLU A 419 3.70 36.88 -4.71
C GLU A 419 4.93 37.78 -4.95
N GLU A 420 5.57 37.69 -6.11
CA GLU A 420 6.70 38.54 -6.48
C GLU A 420 6.25 39.98 -6.75
N ALA A 421 5.10 40.20 -7.39
CA ALA A 421 4.53 41.52 -7.61
C ALA A 421 4.14 42.23 -6.30
N ALA A 422 3.73 41.50 -5.30
CA ALA A 422 3.39 42.04 -3.97
C ALA A 422 4.62 42.34 -3.08
N ALA A 423 5.80 41.80 -3.43
CA ALA A 423 7.03 41.95 -2.65
C ALA A 423 7.97 43.05 -3.17
N ILE A 424 7.62 43.82 -4.20
CA ILE A 424 8.45 44.90 -4.76
C ILE A 424 8.09 46.22 -4.08
N PRO A 425 8.96 46.79 -3.23
CA PRO A 425 8.85 48.19 -2.84
C PRO A 425 9.22 49.06 -4.09
N ASP A 426 8.44 50.06 -4.36
CA ASP A 426 8.72 51.09 -5.40
C ASP A 426 10.10 51.72 -5.16
N VAL A 427 11.13 51.31 -5.91
CA VAL A 427 12.37 52.07 -6.08
C VAL A 427 12.99 51.78 -7.44
N ASP A 428 12.87 52.80 -8.29
CA ASP A 428 13.74 53.28 -9.38
C ASP A 428 14.56 52.29 -10.25
N GLY A 429 14.09 52.16 -11.48
CA GLY A 429 14.84 52.28 -12.72
C GLY A 429 16.09 51.43 -13.00
N SER A 430 16.05 50.05 -12.90
CA SER A 430 17.01 49.22 -13.64
C SER A 430 16.46 47.78 -13.82
N LEU A 431 15.68 47.59 -14.88
CA LEU A 431 14.88 46.39 -15.13
C LEU A 431 15.61 45.28 -15.90
N SER A 432 16.86 45.45 -16.35
CA SER A 432 17.50 44.51 -17.30
C SER A 432 18.33 43.38 -16.65
N GLY A 433 18.85 43.55 -15.42
CA GLY A 433 19.63 42.52 -14.75
C GLY A 433 18.82 41.55 -13.91
N LYS A 434 17.69 42.04 -13.37
CA LYS A 434 16.84 41.24 -12.45
C LYS A 434 15.88 40.28 -13.15
N LEU A 435 15.58 40.52 -14.43
CA LEU A 435 14.68 39.65 -15.20
C LEU A 435 15.33 38.28 -15.53
N HIS A 436 16.66 38.22 -15.60
CA HIS A 436 17.38 36.95 -15.82
C HIS A 436 17.42 36.10 -14.56
N ASP A 437 17.60 36.70 -13.39
CA ASP A 437 17.59 36.04 -12.09
C ASP A 437 16.16 35.60 -11.66
N LEU A 438 15.12 36.24 -12.18
CA LEU A 438 13.71 35.91 -11.98
C LEU A 438 13.24 34.71 -12.82
N ILE A 439 13.91 34.46 -13.96
CA ILE A 439 13.61 33.29 -14.83
C ILE A 439 14.27 32.01 -14.32
N GLU A 440 15.40 32.12 -13.59
CA GLU A 440 16.06 31.01 -12.88
C GLU A 440 15.61 30.85 -11.41
N GLY A 441 14.58 31.59 -11.02
CA GLY A 441 14.23 31.82 -9.65
C GLY A 441 13.43 30.76 -8.92
N LYS A 442 13.25 31.01 -7.73
CA LYS A 442 12.70 30.29 -6.58
C LYS A 442 11.54 29.36 -6.92
N ASP A 443 11.84 28.08 -6.84
CA ASP A 443 10.98 26.92 -6.94
C ASP A 443 9.76 27.02 -6.02
N THR A 444 8.64 27.48 -6.55
CA THR A 444 7.37 27.00 -6.00
C THR A 444 7.29 25.52 -6.32
N PRO A 445 7.32 24.62 -5.31
CA PRO A 445 7.45 23.20 -5.59
C PRO A 445 6.27 22.72 -6.43
N ARG A 446 6.59 22.18 -7.60
CA ARG A 446 5.62 21.65 -8.56
C ARG A 446 4.70 20.64 -7.88
N LYS A 447 3.39 20.81 -7.99
CA LYS A 447 2.40 19.88 -7.43
C LYS A 447 2.57 18.49 -8.04
N VAL A 448 2.67 17.47 -7.18
CA VAL A 448 2.88 16.08 -7.61
C VAL A 448 1.57 15.46 -8.06
N ILE A 449 1.60 14.68 -9.14
CA ILE A 449 0.46 13.89 -9.61
C ILE A 449 0.78 12.40 -9.47
N PHE A 450 -0.09 11.66 -8.78
CA PHE A 450 -0.17 10.21 -8.92
C PHE A 450 -1.37 9.88 -9.79
N ALA A 451 -1.30 8.80 -10.55
CA ALA A 451 -2.39 8.39 -11.43
C ALA A 451 -2.84 6.97 -11.13
N THR A 452 -4.16 6.75 -11.04
CA THR A 452 -4.73 5.41 -10.82
C THR A 452 -5.96 5.19 -11.71
N GLY A 453 -5.99 4.06 -12.42
CA GLY A 453 -7.13 3.67 -13.27
C GLY A 453 -6.68 2.97 -14.55
N GLY A 454 -6.92 1.67 -14.64
CA GLY A 454 -6.73 0.88 -15.85
C GLY A 454 -5.30 0.53 -16.23
N ILE A 455 -4.29 0.85 -15.44
CA ILE A 455 -2.88 0.56 -15.70
C ILE A 455 -2.61 -0.93 -15.45
N THR A 456 -2.07 -1.65 -16.47
CA THR A 456 -1.83 -3.10 -16.43
C THR A 456 -0.47 -3.54 -16.96
N ASN A 457 0.26 -2.65 -17.64
CA ASN A 457 1.55 -2.94 -18.26
C ASN A 457 2.48 -1.72 -18.24
N GLY A 458 3.75 -1.93 -18.65
CA GLY A 458 4.79 -0.90 -18.61
C GLY A 458 4.58 0.20 -19.64
N GLU A 459 4.09 -0.11 -20.84
CA GLU A 459 3.78 0.89 -21.86
C GLU A 459 2.73 1.90 -21.35
N GLN A 460 1.67 1.39 -20.73
CA GLN A 460 0.63 2.25 -20.13
C GLN A 460 1.18 3.10 -18.98
N ALA A 461 1.99 2.49 -18.12
CA ALA A 461 2.63 3.22 -17.02
C ALA A 461 3.54 4.32 -17.56
N LEU A 462 4.38 4.04 -18.56
CA LEU A 462 5.27 5.01 -19.16
C LEU A 462 4.50 6.18 -19.83
N LYS A 463 3.41 5.91 -20.54
CA LYS A 463 2.56 6.96 -21.12
C LYS A 463 1.94 7.86 -20.05
N ILE A 464 1.50 7.30 -18.92
CA ILE A 464 0.98 8.05 -17.77
C ILE A 464 2.06 8.94 -17.15
N LEU A 465 3.27 8.42 -16.97
CA LEU A 465 4.41 9.18 -16.43
C LEU A 465 4.78 10.33 -17.39
N ASN A 466 4.85 10.07 -18.68
CA ASN A 466 5.15 11.08 -19.71
C ASN A 466 4.03 12.13 -19.85
N ALA A 467 2.78 11.81 -19.49
CA ALA A 467 1.69 12.77 -19.42
C ALA A 467 1.77 13.70 -18.20
N GLY A 468 2.74 13.49 -17.31
CA GLY A 468 3.05 14.37 -16.18
C GLY A 468 2.73 13.81 -14.80
N ALA A 469 2.39 12.52 -14.67
CA ALA A 469 2.34 11.86 -13.37
C ALA A 469 3.76 11.52 -12.88
N SER A 470 3.97 11.58 -11.57
CA SER A 470 5.22 11.12 -10.93
C SER A 470 5.15 9.63 -10.56
N VAL A 471 3.93 9.08 -10.41
CA VAL A 471 3.71 7.68 -10.02
C VAL A 471 2.48 7.12 -10.74
N ALA A 472 2.64 5.92 -11.29
CA ALA A 472 1.58 5.12 -11.88
C ALA A 472 1.13 4.04 -10.88
N MET A 473 -0.13 4.09 -10.43
CA MET A 473 -0.65 3.23 -9.38
C MET A 473 -1.58 2.15 -9.94
N VAL A 474 -1.41 0.93 -9.48
CA VAL A 474 -2.20 -0.24 -9.90
C VAL A 474 -3.07 -0.78 -8.77
N TYR A 475 -4.25 -1.31 -9.13
CA TYR A 475 -5.12 -2.08 -8.24
C TYR A 475 -5.67 -3.30 -8.99
N THR A 476 -6.63 -3.10 -9.91
CA THR A 476 -7.29 -4.18 -10.64
C THR A 476 -6.30 -4.95 -11.51
N GLY A 477 -5.31 -4.25 -12.12
CA GLY A 477 -4.22 -4.89 -12.85
C GLY A 477 -3.42 -5.87 -11.98
N LEU A 478 -3.14 -5.53 -10.72
CA LEU A 478 -2.50 -6.44 -9.76
C LEU A 478 -3.41 -7.62 -9.37
N THR A 479 -4.72 -7.35 -9.17
CA THR A 479 -5.69 -8.39 -8.79
C THR A 479 -5.86 -9.46 -9.86
N TYR A 480 -5.79 -9.10 -11.14
CA TYR A 480 -5.89 -10.03 -12.26
C TYR A 480 -4.53 -10.57 -12.73
N GLY A 481 -3.48 -9.75 -12.66
CA GLY A 481 -2.13 -10.14 -13.09
C GLY A 481 -1.33 -10.90 -12.02
N GLY A 482 -1.77 -10.87 -10.77
CA GLY A 482 -1.11 -11.55 -9.65
C GLY A 482 0.15 -10.85 -9.14
N PRO A 483 0.88 -11.50 -8.20
CA PRO A 483 2.01 -10.89 -7.49
C PRO A 483 3.17 -10.41 -8.38
N GLY A 484 3.32 -10.95 -9.58
CA GLY A 484 4.36 -10.57 -10.53
C GLY A 484 4.11 -9.27 -11.31
N THR A 485 2.93 -8.66 -11.17
CA THR A 485 2.51 -7.51 -11.99
C THR A 485 3.46 -6.31 -11.89
N ILE A 486 3.88 -5.93 -10.67
CA ILE A 486 4.80 -4.81 -10.47
C ILE A 486 6.14 -5.06 -11.15
N THR A 487 6.72 -6.24 -10.94
CA THR A 487 7.99 -6.65 -11.56
C THR A 487 7.89 -6.66 -13.09
N LYS A 488 6.75 -7.14 -13.65
CA LYS A 488 6.48 -7.13 -15.09
C LYS A 488 6.47 -5.70 -15.65
N ILE A 489 5.69 -4.79 -15.03
CA ILE A 489 5.60 -3.39 -15.44
C ILE A 489 6.98 -2.72 -15.42
N LYS A 490 7.75 -2.90 -14.35
CA LYS A 490 9.10 -2.35 -14.23
C LYS A 490 10.04 -2.85 -15.31
N ARG A 491 9.98 -4.14 -15.64
CA ARG A 491 10.78 -4.72 -16.72
C ARG A 491 10.42 -4.11 -18.07
N GLU A 492 9.12 -4.03 -18.38
CA GLU A 492 8.63 -3.45 -19.62
C GLU A 492 9.00 -1.96 -19.77
N ILE A 493 9.03 -1.17 -18.67
CA ILE A 493 9.53 0.20 -18.67
C ILE A 493 11.03 0.23 -18.96
N LYS A 494 11.81 -0.61 -18.25
CA LYS A 494 13.25 -0.70 -18.42
C LYS A 494 13.63 -1.06 -19.87
N ASP A 495 12.88 -1.96 -20.49
CA ASP A 495 13.16 -2.44 -21.85
C ASP A 495 12.81 -1.38 -22.92
N GLN A 496 12.11 -0.29 -22.55
CA GLN A 496 11.73 0.84 -23.42
C GLN A 496 12.56 2.11 -23.15
N ALA A 497 13.33 2.14 -22.05
CA ALA A 497 14.20 3.27 -21.68
C ALA A 497 15.63 3.09 -22.19
#